data_b5dca94847c6abeefb01ce978eac567c
#
_entry.id   b5dca94847c6abeefb01ce978eac567c
#
_cell.length_a   1.000
_cell.length_b   1.000
_cell.length_c   1.000
_cell.angle_alpha   90.00
_cell.angle_beta   90.00
_cell.angle_gamma   90.00
#
_symmetry.space_group_name_H-M   'P 1'
#
loop_
_entity.id
_entity.type
_entity.pdbx_description
1 polymer ?
#
loop_
_entity_poly.entity_id
_entity_poly.type
_entity_poly.pdbx_seq_one_letter_code
_entity_poly.pdbx_strand_id
1 'polypeptide(L)'
;MTGIVTKKDNVTTDTINRIIEEYNIQVKRESEAFQTLAECRNAYENTFSESDLNSYESALEWYLQMIDVTENLITVLEAYGEIEWTD
;
A
#
# COMPACT_ATOMS: atom_id res chain seq x y z
N MET A 1 -6.44 3.42 5.97
CA MET A 1 -7.66 3.75 5.20
C MET A 1 -8.29 2.46 4.69
N THR A 2 -9.55 2.24 4.95
CA THR A 2 -10.32 1.10 4.46
C THR A 2 -11.50 1.61 3.65
N GLY A 3 -11.99 0.79 2.72
CA GLY A 3 -13.12 1.15 1.87
C GLY A 3 -14.11 0.01 1.73
N ILE A 4 -15.35 0.36 1.52
CA ILE A 4 -16.41 -0.58 1.16
C ILE A 4 -16.59 -0.49 -0.34
N VAL A 5 -16.51 -1.64 -1.03
CA VAL A 5 -16.64 -1.69 -2.48
C VAL A 5 -17.97 -2.32 -2.84
N THR A 6 -18.77 -1.62 -3.62
CA THR A 6 -20.03 -2.10 -4.16
C THR A 6 -19.82 -2.56 -5.61
N LYS A 7 -20.29 -3.77 -5.91
CA LYS A 7 -20.13 -4.37 -7.24
C LYS A 7 -20.97 -3.64 -8.28
N LYS A 8 -20.39 -3.38 -9.47
CA LYS A 8 -21.15 -2.96 -10.64
C LYS A 8 -21.91 -4.15 -11.26
N ASP A 9 -22.99 -3.86 -11.96
CA ASP A 9 -23.96 -4.88 -12.43
C ASP A 9 -23.37 -5.97 -13.31
N ASN A 10 -22.33 -5.67 -14.07
CA ASN A 10 -21.72 -6.61 -15.03
C ASN A 10 -20.46 -7.29 -14.51
N VAL A 11 -20.18 -7.22 -13.22
CA VAL A 11 -18.96 -7.81 -12.62
C VAL A 11 -19.35 -8.92 -11.67
N THR A 12 -18.63 -10.05 -11.71
CA THR A 12 -18.89 -11.17 -10.81
C THR A 12 -18.43 -10.85 -9.39
N THR A 13 -19.18 -11.38 -8.41
CA THR A 13 -18.84 -11.21 -6.99
C THR A 13 -17.45 -11.78 -6.66
N ASP A 14 -17.09 -12.91 -7.25
CA ASP A 14 -15.78 -13.54 -7.01
C ASP A 14 -14.62 -12.66 -7.49
N THR A 15 -14.77 -12.01 -8.62
CA THR A 15 -13.76 -11.08 -9.14
C THR A 15 -13.56 -9.91 -8.19
N ILE A 16 -14.64 -9.29 -7.73
CA ILE A 16 -14.56 -8.17 -6.77
C ILE A 16 -13.92 -8.61 -5.46
N ASN A 17 -14.35 -9.75 -4.91
CA ASN A 17 -13.82 -10.25 -3.65
C ASN A 17 -12.32 -10.51 -3.73
N ARG A 18 -11.84 -11.05 -4.85
CA ARG A 18 -10.41 -11.27 -5.07
C ARG A 18 -9.62 -9.96 -5.08
N ILE A 19 -10.14 -8.95 -5.76
CA ILE A 19 -9.50 -7.63 -5.83
C ILE A 19 -9.47 -6.97 -4.45
N ILE A 20 -10.56 -7.07 -3.69
CA ILE A 20 -10.61 -6.55 -2.32
C ILE A 20 -9.58 -7.25 -1.42
N GLU A 21 -9.44 -8.56 -1.52
CA GLU A 21 -8.44 -9.30 -0.75
C GLU A 21 -7.03 -8.83 -1.08
N GLU A 22 -6.71 -8.65 -2.37
CA GLU A 22 -5.40 -8.14 -2.78
C GLU A 22 -5.16 -6.71 -2.30
N TYR A 23 -6.18 -5.88 -2.35
CA TYR A 23 -6.10 -4.52 -1.81
C TYR A 23 -5.80 -4.53 -0.31
N ASN A 24 -6.48 -5.35 0.47
CA ASN A 24 -6.26 -5.45 1.91
C ASN A 24 -4.84 -5.94 2.24
N ILE A 25 -4.33 -6.91 1.48
CA ILE A 25 -2.95 -7.38 1.61
C ILE A 25 -1.96 -6.25 1.28
N GLN A 26 -2.22 -5.49 0.23
CA GLN A 26 -1.35 -4.41 -0.20
C GLN A 26 -1.31 -3.25 0.79
N VAL A 27 -2.45 -2.89 1.38
CA VAL A 27 -2.51 -1.88 2.44
C VAL A 27 -1.65 -2.29 3.64
N LYS A 28 -1.68 -3.56 4.01
CA LYS A 28 -0.85 -4.09 5.08
C LYS A 28 0.64 -4.01 4.72
N ARG A 29 1.02 -4.36 3.49
CA ARG A 29 2.40 -4.27 3.00
C ARG A 29 2.89 -2.83 2.98
N GLU A 30 2.05 -1.89 2.56
CA GLU A 30 2.37 -0.46 2.57
C GLU A 30 2.63 0.03 4.01
N SER A 31 1.82 -0.38 4.96
CA SER A 31 2.00 -0.05 6.38
C SER A 31 3.31 -0.61 6.93
N GLU A 32 3.66 -1.85 6.60
CA GLU A 32 4.93 -2.47 6.99
C GLU A 32 6.14 -1.76 6.36
N ALA A 33 6.03 -1.37 5.10
CA ALA A 33 7.07 -0.61 4.42
C ALA A 33 7.27 0.76 5.06
N PHE A 34 6.20 1.44 5.43
CA PHE A 34 6.26 2.72 6.14
C PHE A 34 6.95 2.58 7.50
N GLN A 35 6.62 1.54 8.25
CA GLN A 35 7.23 1.28 9.55
C GLN A 35 8.74 1.03 9.40
N THR A 36 9.15 0.23 8.43
CA THR A 36 10.56 -0.01 8.12
C THR A 36 11.27 1.29 7.74
N LEU A 37 10.64 2.12 6.93
CA LEU A 37 11.17 3.43 6.56
C LEU A 37 11.43 4.31 7.79
N ALA A 38 10.47 4.37 8.71
CA ALA A 38 10.58 5.15 9.94
C ALA A 38 11.73 4.65 10.83
N GLU A 39 11.89 3.33 10.94
CA GLU A 39 12.98 2.72 11.71
C GLU A 39 14.36 3.01 11.08
N CYS A 40 14.48 2.89 9.78
CA CYS A 40 15.72 3.20 9.06
C CYS A 40 16.08 4.70 9.14
N ARG A 41 15.09 5.56 9.07
CA ARG A 41 15.28 6.99 9.25
C ARG A 41 15.80 7.32 10.66
N ASN A 42 15.21 6.74 11.69
CA ASN A 42 15.67 6.90 13.07
C ASN A 42 17.11 6.43 13.24
N ALA A 43 17.47 5.28 12.72
CA ALA A 43 18.83 4.76 12.79
C ALA A 43 19.83 5.72 12.13
N TYR A 44 19.49 6.22 10.94
CA TYR A 44 20.35 7.18 10.25
C TYR A 44 20.51 8.48 11.02
N GLU A 45 19.42 9.05 11.56
CA GLU A 45 19.47 10.30 12.33
C GLU A 45 20.30 10.17 13.61
N ASN A 46 20.43 8.96 14.17
CA ASN A 46 21.23 8.71 15.35
C ASN A 46 22.73 8.48 15.06
N THR A 47 23.06 7.93 13.91
CA THR A 47 24.43 7.50 13.60
C THR A 47 25.08 8.30 12.48
N PHE A 48 24.30 8.81 11.54
CA PHE A 48 24.76 9.45 10.29
C PHE A 48 25.76 8.58 9.52
N SER A 49 25.69 7.25 9.69
CA SER A 49 26.57 6.32 8.99
C SER A 49 26.11 6.10 7.55
N GLU A 50 27.07 5.83 6.66
CA GLU A 50 26.76 5.52 5.26
C GLU A 50 25.91 4.25 5.12
N SER A 51 26.15 3.25 5.98
CA SER A 51 25.36 2.02 5.99
C SER A 51 23.89 2.30 6.31
N ASP A 52 23.62 3.13 7.32
CA ASP A 52 22.27 3.50 7.69
C ASP A 52 21.59 4.38 6.66
N LEU A 53 22.35 5.26 5.99
CA LEU A 53 21.83 6.03 4.86
C LEU A 53 21.39 5.13 3.71
N ASN A 54 22.18 4.13 3.36
CA ASN A 54 21.86 3.18 2.31
C ASN A 54 20.59 2.39 2.64
N SER A 55 20.44 1.98 3.91
CA SER A 55 19.25 1.29 4.37
C SER A 55 18.01 2.19 4.30
N TYR A 56 18.15 3.46 4.66
CA TYR A 56 17.08 4.44 4.56
C TYR A 56 16.66 4.65 3.10
N GLU A 57 17.60 4.84 2.19
CA GLU A 57 17.30 5.04 0.77
C GLU A 57 16.59 3.82 0.17
N SER A 58 17.02 2.60 0.50
CA SER A 58 16.39 1.37 0.05
C SER A 58 14.96 1.23 0.60
N ALA A 59 14.75 1.56 1.87
CA ALA A 59 13.43 1.52 2.49
C ALA A 59 12.50 2.56 1.86
N LEU A 60 13.01 3.74 1.51
CA LEU A 60 12.23 4.78 0.84
C LEU A 60 11.78 4.33 -0.55
N GLU A 61 12.67 3.74 -1.34
CA GLU A 61 12.31 3.20 -2.65
C GLU A 61 11.23 2.12 -2.54
N TRP A 62 11.39 1.20 -1.59
CA TRP A 62 10.41 0.15 -1.37
C TRP A 62 9.04 0.72 -0.99
N TYR A 63 9.00 1.71 -0.10
CA TYR A 63 7.76 2.36 0.30
C TYR A 63 7.07 3.05 -0.88
N LEU A 64 7.81 3.77 -1.72
CA LEU A 64 7.28 4.43 -2.91
C LEU A 64 6.71 3.41 -3.91
N GLN A 65 7.35 2.27 -4.10
CA GLN A 65 6.82 1.19 -4.92
C GLN A 65 5.51 0.63 -4.36
N MET A 66 5.41 0.49 -3.04
CA MET A 66 4.17 0.01 -2.41
C MET A 66 3.02 1.00 -2.60
N ILE A 67 3.28 2.30 -2.52
CA ILE A 67 2.29 3.34 -2.80
C ILE A 67 1.78 3.23 -4.25
N ASP A 68 2.66 3.07 -5.22
CA ASP A 68 2.29 2.93 -6.62
C ASP A 68 1.38 1.71 -6.85
N VAL A 69 1.71 0.57 -6.24
CA VAL A 69 0.89 -0.64 -6.34
C VAL A 69 -0.49 -0.42 -5.71
N THR A 70 -0.54 0.24 -4.57
CA THR A 70 -1.83 0.57 -3.90
C THR A 70 -2.69 1.46 -4.77
N GLU A 71 -2.12 2.49 -5.37
CA GLU A 71 -2.86 3.40 -6.28
C GLU A 71 -3.39 2.66 -7.50
N ASN A 72 -2.61 1.75 -8.08
CA ASN A 72 -3.05 0.92 -9.20
C ASN A 72 -4.22 0.01 -8.81
N LEU A 73 -4.19 -0.58 -7.62
CA LEU A 73 -5.29 -1.40 -7.12
C LEU A 73 -6.56 -0.57 -6.89
N ILE A 74 -6.43 0.65 -6.37
CA ILE A 74 -7.57 1.57 -6.23
C ILE A 74 -8.20 1.86 -7.60
N THR A 75 -7.38 2.12 -8.61
CA THR A 75 -7.86 2.35 -9.98
C THR A 75 -8.64 1.14 -10.51
N VAL A 76 -8.14 -0.08 -10.27
CA VAL A 76 -8.82 -1.31 -10.67
C VAL A 76 -10.14 -1.46 -9.92
N LEU A 77 -10.17 -1.21 -8.62
CA LEU A 77 -11.40 -1.28 -7.81
C LEU A 77 -12.45 -0.28 -8.30
N GLU A 78 -12.05 0.93 -8.63
CA GLU A 78 -12.97 1.95 -9.18
C GLU A 78 -13.55 1.52 -10.53
N ALA A 79 -12.78 0.78 -11.34
CA ALA A 79 -13.25 0.25 -12.61
C ALA A 79 -14.29 -0.86 -12.45
N TYR A 80 -14.18 -1.70 -11.40
CA TYR A 80 -15.07 -2.84 -11.15
C TYR A 80 -16.18 -2.58 -10.14
N GLY A 81 -16.14 -1.47 -9.42
CA GLY A 81 -17.12 -1.18 -8.38
C GLY A 81 -17.09 0.28 -7.97
N GLU A 82 -17.94 0.61 -7.02
CA GLU A 82 -17.93 1.89 -6.33
C GLU A 82 -17.28 1.70 -4.95
N ILE A 83 -16.44 2.65 -4.55
CA ILE A 83 -15.73 2.58 -3.28
C ILE A 83 -16.31 3.62 -2.34
N GLU A 84 -16.76 3.16 -1.18
CA GLU A 84 -17.13 4.02 -0.06
C GLU A 84 -16.03 3.93 1.00
N TRP A 85 -15.31 5.01 1.21
CA TRP A 85 -14.16 5.03 2.11
C TRP A 85 -14.59 5.24 3.56
N THR A 86 -14.03 4.42 4.45
CA THR A 86 -14.17 4.55 5.90
C THR A 86 -12.80 4.67 6.54
N ASP A 87 -12.71 5.44 7.58
CA ASP A 87 -11.47 5.59 8.36
C ASP A 87 -11.30 4.51 9.41
#